data_07e1fb741fa97b67fc33108712057a33
#
_entry.id   07e1fb741fa97b67fc33108712057a33
#
_cell.length_a   1.000
_cell.length_b   1.000
_cell.length_c   1.000
_cell.angle_alpha   90.00
_cell.angle_beta   90.00
_cell.angle_gamma   90.00
#
_symmetry.space_group_name_H-M   'P 1'
#
loop_
_entity.id
_entity.type
_entity.pdbx_description
1 polymer ?
#
loop_
_entity_poly.entity_id
_entity_poly.type
_entity_poly.pdbx_seq_one_letter_code
_entity_poly.pdbx_strand_id
1 'polypeptide(L)'
;FHLAEGPGGFIEATTFLRKKNVKDNYYGITLMNDDKHVPNWKKMDMLLKKFPNISIIYGKDGTGDLYHHINLEDCFDKYKNSMHIITADGGFDFSSNFDDQENSVFRLLFTQVSYALALQKKDGHFILKMFDIFYKHSSQIIYLLSCFYKKVIITKPNTSRQANSEKYIVCKGFKFSDTTEITKKLINILKILENIDFNNYYITDIIDLPI
;
A
#
# COMPACT_ATOMS: atom_id res chain seq x y z
N PHE A 1 7.97 5.06 2.90
CA PHE A 1 7.32 3.91 3.51
C PHE A 1 6.86 2.95 2.41
N HIS A 2 7.09 1.66 2.56
CA HIS A 2 6.83 0.67 1.52
C HIS A 2 5.85 -0.38 2.05
N LEU A 3 4.68 -0.47 1.43
CA LEU A 3 3.57 -1.35 1.82
C LEU A 3 3.60 -2.64 0.99
N ALA A 4 3.36 -3.77 1.62
CA ALA A 4 3.44 -5.11 1.01
C ALA A 4 4.78 -5.34 0.29
N GLU A 5 5.86 -4.95 0.93
CA GLU A 5 7.18 -4.70 0.32
C GLU A 5 7.99 -5.98 0.10
N GLY A 6 7.66 -7.08 0.75
CA GLY A 6 8.45 -8.32 0.58
C GLY A 6 8.61 -8.71 -0.90
N PRO A 7 9.81 -9.05 -1.34
CA PRO A 7 11.06 -9.25 -0.59
C PRO A 7 11.99 -8.02 -0.49
N GLY A 8 11.55 -6.77 -0.78
CA GLY A 8 12.34 -5.56 -0.55
C GLY A 8 12.80 -4.81 -1.80
N GLY A 9 12.18 -5.05 -2.93
CA GLY A 9 12.60 -4.49 -4.23
C GLY A 9 12.45 -2.97 -4.32
N PHE A 10 11.37 -2.40 -3.78
CA PHE A 10 11.17 -0.94 -3.79
C PHE A 10 12.11 -0.22 -2.83
N ILE A 11 12.39 -0.80 -1.66
CA ILE A 11 13.38 -0.25 -0.73
C ILE A 11 14.75 -0.24 -1.40
N GLU A 12 15.17 -1.36 -2.01
CA GLU A 12 16.44 -1.46 -2.70
C GLU A 12 16.56 -0.43 -3.83
N ALA A 13 15.55 -0.35 -4.70
CA ALA A 13 15.50 0.60 -5.80
C ALA A 13 15.53 2.05 -5.30
N THR A 14 14.75 2.37 -4.27
CA THR A 14 14.68 3.73 -3.71
C THR A 14 16.02 4.13 -3.08
N THR A 15 16.64 3.22 -2.31
CA THR A 15 17.95 3.44 -1.72
C THR A 15 19.01 3.69 -2.79
N PHE A 16 18.97 2.93 -3.88
CA PHE A 16 19.88 3.10 -5.02
C PHE A 16 19.69 4.46 -5.70
N LEU A 17 18.44 4.82 -6.02
CA LEU A 17 18.11 6.10 -6.66
C LEU A 17 18.48 7.31 -5.79
N ARG A 18 18.36 7.18 -4.48
CA ARG A 18 18.78 8.20 -3.51
C ARG A 18 20.28 8.23 -3.27
N LYS A 19 21.09 7.46 -4.03
CA LYS A 19 22.55 7.38 -3.92
C LYS A 19 22.99 7.03 -2.50
N LYS A 20 22.22 6.16 -1.83
CA LYS A 20 22.49 5.70 -0.46
C LYS A 20 22.62 6.86 0.55
N ASN A 21 21.76 7.85 0.42
CA ASN A 21 21.76 9.00 1.32
C ASN A 21 21.45 8.55 2.76
N VAL A 22 22.43 8.68 3.64
CA VAL A 22 22.32 8.26 5.04
C VAL A 22 21.34 9.09 5.88
N LYS A 23 20.86 10.23 5.36
CA LYS A 23 19.86 11.08 6.03
C LYS A 23 18.42 10.62 5.75
N ASP A 24 18.24 9.76 4.76
CA ASP A 24 16.91 9.21 4.46
C ASP A 24 16.63 8.04 5.40
N ASN A 25 15.36 7.88 5.79
CA ASN A 25 14.88 6.72 6.54
C ASN A 25 13.90 5.94 5.67
N TYR A 26 14.01 4.63 5.67
CA TYR A 26 13.18 3.73 4.89
C TYR A 26 12.46 2.77 5.83
N TYR A 27 11.17 2.60 5.61
CA TYR A 27 10.31 1.72 6.38
C TYR A 27 9.61 0.76 5.44
N GLY A 28 9.62 -0.52 5.76
CA GLY A 28 8.89 -1.52 4.98
C GLY A 28 8.02 -2.39 5.88
N ILE A 29 6.80 -2.67 5.45
CA ILE A 29 5.88 -3.60 6.09
C ILE A 29 5.42 -4.64 5.07
N THR A 30 5.41 -5.91 5.45
CA THR A 30 4.90 -7.02 4.65
C THR A 30 4.37 -8.11 5.54
N LEU A 31 3.42 -8.88 5.04
CA LEU A 31 2.86 -10.04 5.73
C LEU A 31 3.97 -11.04 6.08
N MET A 32 4.03 -11.41 7.35
CA MET A 32 4.90 -12.46 7.87
C MET A 32 4.13 -13.77 7.89
N ASN A 33 4.53 -14.72 7.06
CA ASN A 33 3.90 -16.02 6.97
C ASN A 33 4.97 -17.09 6.65
N ASP A 34 4.80 -18.28 7.18
CA ASP A 34 5.69 -19.42 6.92
C ASP A 34 5.44 -20.07 5.55
N ASP A 35 4.37 -19.72 4.86
CA ASP A 35 4.08 -20.18 3.51
C ASP A 35 5.19 -19.73 2.55
N LYS A 36 5.70 -20.68 1.76
CA LYS A 36 6.76 -20.45 0.77
C LYS A 36 6.35 -19.49 -0.35
N HIS A 37 5.05 -19.35 -0.60
CA HIS A 37 4.48 -18.44 -1.60
C HIS A 37 4.39 -16.99 -1.12
N VAL A 38 4.50 -16.74 0.20
CA VAL A 38 4.59 -15.39 0.75
C VAL A 38 6.05 -14.94 0.74
N PRO A 39 6.37 -13.83 0.03
CA PRO A 39 7.77 -13.41 -0.18
C PRO A 39 8.55 -13.11 1.10
N ASN A 40 7.89 -12.59 2.13
CA ASN A 40 8.46 -12.05 3.39
C ASN A 40 9.83 -11.34 3.20
N TRP A 41 10.70 -11.30 4.23
CA TRP A 41 11.98 -10.58 4.22
C TRP A 41 13.22 -11.44 3.93
N LYS A 42 13.06 -12.65 3.42
CA LYS A 42 14.14 -13.66 3.27
C LYS A 42 15.38 -13.19 2.47
N LYS A 43 15.25 -12.15 1.64
CA LYS A 43 16.36 -11.64 0.80
C LYS A 43 16.96 -10.34 1.33
N MET A 44 16.46 -9.80 2.44
CA MET A 44 16.81 -8.46 2.93
C MET A 44 18.04 -8.42 3.83
N ASP A 45 18.55 -9.55 4.33
CA ASP A 45 19.63 -9.58 5.33
C ASP A 45 20.88 -8.80 4.93
N MET A 46 21.29 -8.91 3.66
CA MET A 46 22.44 -8.18 3.15
C MET A 46 22.16 -6.67 3.05
N LEU A 47 20.96 -6.31 2.65
CA LEU A 47 20.56 -4.91 2.51
C LEU A 47 20.45 -4.24 3.88
N LEU A 48 19.83 -4.88 4.84
CA LEU A 48 19.69 -4.40 6.23
C LEU A 48 21.05 -4.20 6.91
N LYS A 49 21.99 -5.16 6.73
CA LYS A 49 23.36 -5.01 7.23
C LYS A 49 24.10 -3.83 6.61
N LYS A 50 23.84 -3.55 5.34
CA LYS A 50 24.50 -2.48 4.59
C LYS A 50 23.91 -1.10 4.84
N PHE A 51 22.61 -1.02 5.14
CA PHE A 51 21.86 0.23 5.29
C PHE A 51 21.12 0.26 6.63
N PRO A 52 21.76 0.75 7.72
CA PRO A 52 21.14 0.78 9.06
C PRO A 52 19.95 1.74 9.17
N ASN A 53 19.73 2.57 8.16
CA ASN A 53 18.57 3.47 8.05
C ASN A 53 17.33 2.82 7.41
N ILE A 54 17.35 1.51 7.19
CA ILE A 54 16.18 0.72 6.80
C ILE A 54 15.60 0.05 8.06
N SER A 55 14.32 0.21 8.28
CA SER A 55 13.57 -0.39 9.38
C SER A 55 12.44 -1.26 8.86
N ILE A 56 12.39 -2.51 9.31
CA ILE A 56 11.27 -3.40 9.05
C ILE A 56 10.21 -3.17 10.13
N ILE A 57 8.97 -2.98 9.69
CA ILE A 57 7.81 -2.78 10.53
C ILE A 57 6.97 -4.07 10.52
N TYR A 58 6.70 -4.59 11.69
CA TYR A 58 5.91 -5.81 11.87
C TYR A 58 4.47 -5.51 12.31
N GLY A 59 4.14 -4.22 12.53
CA GLY A 59 2.86 -3.81 13.10
C GLY A 59 2.77 -4.09 14.61
N LYS A 60 1.62 -3.77 15.20
CA LYS A 60 1.37 -3.93 16.65
C LYS A 60 1.27 -5.40 17.06
N ASP A 61 0.76 -6.25 16.17
CA ASP A 61 0.57 -7.68 16.42
C ASP A 61 1.75 -8.56 15.95
N GLY A 62 2.75 -7.96 15.32
CA GLY A 62 3.94 -8.67 14.84
C GLY A 62 3.75 -9.42 13.51
N THR A 63 2.57 -9.37 12.90
CA THR A 63 2.25 -10.14 11.67
C THR A 63 2.64 -9.44 10.39
N GLY A 64 2.78 -8.10 10.41
CA GLY A 64 2.94 -7.29 9.20
C GLY A 64 1.71 -7.30 8.28
N ASP A 65 0.57 -7.84 8.74
CA ASP A 65 -0.67 -7.90 7.98
C ASP A 65 -1.31 -6.51 7.91
N LEU A 66 -1.44 -5.99 6.70
CA LEU A 66 -2.06 -4.69 6.44
C LEU A 66 -3.58 -4.70 6.73
N TYR A 67 -4.22 -5.86 6.69
CA TYR A 67 -5.66 -5.98 6.94
C TYR A 67 -6.04 -5.72 8.40
N HIS A 68 -5.11 -5.91 9.34
CA HIS A 68 -5.36 -5.67 10.74
C HIS A 68 -5.36 -4.18 11.07
N HIS A 69 -6.52 -3.63 11.45
CA HIS A 69 -6.68 -2.21 11.75
C HIS A 69 -5.71 -1.71 12.83
N ILE A 70 -5.35 -2.55 13.79
CA ILE A 70 -4.40 -2.21 14.87
C ILE A 70 -3.00 -1.93 14.33
N ASN A 71 -2.62 -2.50 13.18
CA ASN A 71 -1.34 -2.25 12.54
C ASN A 71 -1.34 -0.88 11.83
N LEU A 72 -2.47 -0.47 11.23
CA LEU A 72 -2.63 0.89 10.72
C LEU A 72 -2.61 1.91 11.86
N GLU A 73 -3.30 1.64 12.96
CA GLU A 73 -3.32 2.49 14.15
C GLU A 73 -1.90 2.71 14.71
N ASP A 74 -1.14 1.64 14.89
CA ASP A 74 0.26 1.70 15.35
C ASP A 74 1.17 2.49 14.38
N CYS A 75 1.01 2.28 13.07
CA CYS A 75 1.74 3.04 12.06
C CYS A 75 1.35 4.52 12.08
N PHE A 76 0.06 4.82 12.25
CA PHE A 76 -0.42 6.20 12.33
C PHE A 76 0.15 6.92 13.55
N ASP A 77 0.12 6.30 14.71
CA ASP A 77 0.66 6.88 15.95
C ASP A 77 2.15 7.24 15.83
N LYS A 78 2.92 6.42 15.12
CA LYS A 78 4.37 6.59 14.96
C LYS A 78 4.78 7.50 13.81
N TYR A 79 4.02 7.47 12.70
CA TYR A 79 4.47 7.99 11.40
C TYR A 79 3.49 8.94 10.71
N LYS A 80 2.41 9.37 11.37
CA LYS A 80 1.40 10.26 10.76
C LYS A 80 2.02 11.45 10.08
N ASN A 81 1.53 11.77 8.89
CA ASN A 81 1.87 12.96 8.10
C ASN A 81 3.40 13.18 7.92
N SER A 82 4.19 12.12 7.89
CA SER A 82 5.65 12.22 7.86
C SER A 82 6.32 11.62 6.62
N MET A 83 5.63 10.75 5.88
CA MET A 83 6.21 10.02 4.75
C MET A 83 6.23 10.84 3.47
N HIS A 84 7.42 11.04 2.90
CA HIS A 84 7.60 11.78 1.65
C HIS A 84 7.19 10.96 0.43
N ILE A 85 7.53 9.67 0.43
CA ILE A 85 7.19 8.71 -0.61
C ILE A 85 6.59 7.48 0.05
N ILE A 86 5.46 7.02 -0.49
CA ILE A 86 4.85 5.75 -0.13
C ILE A 86 4.72 4.90 -1.40
N THR A 87 5.06 3.62 -1.32
CA THR A 87 4.84 2.66 -2.39
C THR A 87 3.99 1.51 -1.90
N ALA A 88 3.17 0.95 -2.77
CA ALA A 88 2.28 -0.15 -2.47
C ALA A 88 2.24 -1.10 -3.67
N ASP A 89 2.91 -2.24 -3.54
CA ASP A 89 3.06 -3.25 -4.59
C ASP A 89 2.37 -4.58 -4.23
N GLY A 90 1.40 -4.52 -3.31
CA GLY A 90 0.66 -5.70 -2.87
C GLY A 90 -0.09 -6.37 -4.01
N GLY A 91 -0.13 -7.70 -3.96
CA GLY A 91 -0.85 -8.53 -4.91
C GLY A 91 -0.88 -9.98 -4.47
N PHE A 92 -1.69 -10.76 -5.16
CA PHE A 92 -1.81 -12.20 -4.96
C PHE A 92 -1.36 -12.94 -6.21
N ASP A 93 -1.14 -14.25 -6.09
CA ASP A 93 -0.97 -15.11 -7.26
C ASP A 93 -2.35 -15.44 -7.85
N PHE A 94 -2.62 -14.92 -9.04
CA PHE A 94 -3.89 -15.10 -9.77
C PHE A 94 -3.77 -16.14 -10.88
N SER A 95 -2.75 -16.99 -10.87
CA SER A 95 -2.51 -17.98 -11.92
C SER A 95 -3.70 -18.93 -12.18
N SER A 96 -4.60 -19.07 -11.21
CA SER A 96 -5.80 -19.92 -11.28
C SER A 96 -7.10 -19.21 -11.70
N ASN A 97 -7.19 -17.89 -11.54
CA ASN A 97 -8.41 -17.12 -11.88
C ASN A 97 -8.09 -15.65 -12.16
N PHE A 98 -7.83 -15.32 -13.42
CA PHE A 98 -7.56 -13.94 -13.84
C PHE A 98 -8.81 -13.08 -13.93
N ASP A 99 -9.98 -13.68 -14.15
CA ASP A 99 -11.22 -12.94 -14.41
C ASP A 99 -11.74 -12.21 -13.15
N ASP A 100 -11.44 -12.72 -11.95
CA ASP A 100 -11.84 -12.11 -10.68
C ASP A 100 -10.71 -11.34 -9.97
N GLN A 101 -9.62 -11.10 -10.67
CA GLN A 101 -8.44 -10.43 -10.10
C GLN A 101 -8.77 -9.06 -9.51
N GLU A 102 -9.58 -8.27 -10.19
CA GLU A 102 -9.93 -6.91 -9.76
C GLU A 102 -10.72 -6.91 -8.44
N ASN A 103 -11.71 -7.78 -8.29
CA ASN A 103 -12.50 -7.90 -7.06
C ASN A 103 -11.65 -8.45 -5.91
N SER A 104 -10.89 -9.51 -6.16
CA SER A 104 -10.10 -10.21 -5.15
C SER A 104 -9.01 -9.32 -4.54
N VAL A 105 -8.43 -8.42 -5.34
CA VAL A 105 -7.37 -7.51 -4.86
C VAL A 105 -7.92 -6.24 -4.21
N PHE A 106 -9.21 -5.94 -4.38
CA PHE A 106 -9.75 -4.64 -4.01
C PHE A 106 -9.61 -4.32 -2.51
N ARG A 107 -9.84 -5.29 -1.62
CA ARG A 107 -9.62 -5.11 -0.18
C ARG A 107 -8.17 -4.66 0.10
N LEU A 108 -7.20 -5.28 -0.57
CA LEU A 108 -5.79 -4.92 -0.40
C LEU A 108 -5.50 -3.51 -0.93
N LEU A 109 -6.07 -3.14 -2.09
CA LEU A 109 -5.95 -1.80 -2.64
C LEU A 109 -6.48 -0.74 -1.68
N PHE A 110 -7.70 -0.93 -1.18
CA PHE A 110 -8.33 -0.02 -0.23
C PHE A 110 -7.50 0.13 1.06
N THR A 111 -7.00 -0.99 1.58
CA THR A 111 -6.14 -1.00 2.77
C THR A 111 -4.84 -0.22 2.52
N GLN A 112 -4.16 -0.46 1.40
CA GLN A 112 -2.93 0.26 1.05
C GLN A 112 -3.18 1.77 0.86
N VAL A 113 -4.30 2.15 0.27
CA VAL A 113 -4.72 3.56 0.18
C VAL A 113 -4.95 4.15 1.56
N SER A 114 -5.58 3.41 2.48
CA SER A 114 -5.81 3.86 3.86
C SER A 114 -4.50 4.17 4.59
N TYR A 115 -3.50 3.30 4.47
CA TYR A 115 -2.14 3.57 4.98
C TYR A 115 -1.51 4.80 4.32
N ALA A 116 -1.63 4.94 3.00
CA ALA A 116 -1.07 6.08 2.30
C ALA A 116 -1.68 7.40 2.79
N LEU A 117 -3.00 7.49 2.91
CA LEU A 117 -3.68 8.70 3.40
C LEU A 117 -3.32 9.02 4.86
N ALA A 118 -3.12 8.01 5.70
CA ALA A 118 -2.76 8.17 7.11
C ALA A 118 -1.32 8.68 7.32
N LEU A 119 -0.37 8.20 6.51
CA LEU A 119 1.05 8.41 6.75
C LEU A 119 1.67 9.51 5.88
N GLN A 120 1.01 9.89 4.76
CA GLN A 120 1.57 10.78 3.77
C GLN A 120 1.80 12.19 4.32
N LYS A 121 3.00 12.70 4.11
CA LYS A 121 3.33 14.10 4.34
C LYS A 121 2.74 14.98 3.25
N LYS A 122 2.33 16.20 3.58
CA LYS A 122 1.94 17.20 2.59
C LYS A 122 3.02 17.36 1.51
N ASP A 123 2.59 17.47 0.26
CA ASP A 123 3.42 17.47 -0.95
C ASP A 123 4.17 16.16 -1.25
N GLY A 124 3.96 15.12 -0.44
CA GLY A 124 4.50 13.78 -0.67
C GLY A 124 3.85 13.07 -1.87
N HIS A 125 4.34 11.87 -2.18
CA HIS A 125 3.97 11.11 -3.37
C HIS A 125 3.64 9.67 -3.01
N PHE A 126 2.66 9.09 -3.74
CA PHE A 126 2.24 7.72 -3.56
C PHE A 126 2.28 6.96 -4.89
N ILE A 127 2.74 5.72 -4.87
CA ILE A 127 2.77 4.81 -6.00
C ILE A 127 2.01 3.56 -5.60
N LEU A 128 0.94 3.24 -6.32
CA LEU A 128 0.06 2.09 -6.07
C LEU A 128 0.03 1.18 -7.28
N LYS A 129 0.34 -0.10 -7.12
CA LYS A 129 0.04 -1.11 -8.12
C LYS A 129 -1.46 -1.35 -8.19
N MET A 130 -1.98 -1.41 -9.40
CA MET A 130 -3.38 -1.69 -9.69
C MET A 130 -3.48 -2.57 -10.93
N PHE A 131 -4.58 -3.28 -11.07
CA PHE A 131 -4.87 -4.11 -12.23
C PHE A 131 -5.93 -3.45 -13.11
N ASP A 132 -6.96 -4.17 -13.54
CA ASP A 132 -8.03 -3.62 -14.34
C ASP A 132 -8.91 -2.63 -13.56
N ILE A 133 -9.71 -1.83 -14.29
CA ILE A 133 -10.52 -0.73 -13.75
C ILE A 133 -11.91 -0.82 -14.41
N PHE A 134 -12.49 -2.02 -14.41
CA PHE A 134 -13.80 -2.25 -15.00
C PHE A 134 -14.92 -2.00 -13.99
N TYR A 135 -14.67 -2.28 -12.70
CA TYR A 135 -15.67 -2.13 -11.66
C TYR A 135 -15.73 -0.71 -11.10
N LYS A 136 -16.92 -0.34 -10.61
CA LYS A 136 -17.21 0.96 -10.00
C LYS A 136 -16.24 1.28 -8.85
N HIS A 137 -16.03 0.33 -7.95
CA HIS A 137 -15.17 0.51 -6.79
C HIS A 137 -13.70 0.80 -7.16
N SER A 138 -13.19 0.20 -8.23
CA SER A 138 -11.82 0.47 -8.71
C SER A 138 -11.68 1.89 -9.26
N SER A 139 -12.68 2.37 -10.02
CA SER A 139 -12.70 3.76 -10.49
C SER A 139 -12.86 4.75 -9.34
N GLN A 140 -13.58 4.38 -8.29
CA GLN A 140 -13.74 5.19 -7.09
C GLN A 140 -12.45 5.35 -6.28
N ILE A 141 -11.55 4.33 -6.26
CA ILE A 141 -10.20 4.48 -5.70
C ILE A 141 -9.43 5.60 -6.43
N ILE A 142 -9.49 5.64 -7.76
CA ILE A 142 -8.80 6.68 -8.54
C ILE A 142 -9.41 8.04 -8.25
N TYR A 143 -10.74 8.11 -8.17
CA TYR A 143 -11.42 9.35 -7.79
C TYR A 143 -11.01 9.82 -6.39
N LEU A 144 -11.03 8.93 -5.40
CA LEU A 144 -10.59 9.22 -4.04
C LEU A 144 -9.16 9.77 -4.04
N LEU A 145 -8.23 9.11 -4.72
CA LEU A 145 -6.85 9.59 -4.84
C LEU A 145 -6.77 10.98 -5.49
N SER A 146 -7.63 11.28 -6.47
CA SER A 146 -7.68 12.61 -7.10
C SER A 146 -8.16 13.71 -6.16
N CYS A 147 -8.98 13.37 -5.16
CA CYS A 147 -9.37 14.28 -4.10
C CYS A 147 -8.20 14.64 -3.17
N PHE A 148 -7.29 13.68 -2.91
CA PHE A 148 -6.20 13.84 -1.95
C PHE A 148 -4.87 14.31 -2.56
N TYR A 149 -4.65 14.11 -3.86
CA TYR A 149 -3.40 14.48 -4.54
C TYR A 149 -3.63 15.54 -5.61
N LYS A 150 -2.61 16.38 -5.86
CA LYS A 150 -2.65 17.43 -6.89
C LYS A 150 -2.67 16.84 -8.30
N LYS A 151 -2.03 15.70 -8.50
CA LYS A 151 -1.94 15.01 -9.79
C LYS A 151 -1.97 13.49 -9.60
N VAL A 152 -2.81 12.81 -10.35
CA VAL A 152 -2.91 11.36 -10.42
C VAL A 152 -2.65 10.93 -11.87
N ILE A 153 -1.75 9.97 -12.06
CA ILE A 153 -1.30 9.50 -13.37
C ILE A 153 -1.41 7.97 -13.37
N ILE A 154 -2.03 7.41 -14.40
CA ILE A 154 -2.02 5.97 -14.66
C ILE A 154 -0.88 5.69 -15.63
N THR A 155 -0.02 4.73 -15.30
CA THR A 155 1.12 4.35 -16.14
C THR A 155 1.33 2.84 -16.15
N LYS A 156 1.76 2.30 -17.29
CA LYS A 156 2.25 0.94 -17.40
C LYS A 156 3.76 1.00 -17.63
N PRO A 157 4.58 0.48 -16.68
CA PRO A 157 6.03 0.47 -16.86
C PRO A 157 6.45 -0.36 -18.07
N ASN A 158 7.48 0.07 -18.79
CA ASN A 158 8.00 -0.69 -19.94
C ASN A 158 8.55 -2.07 -19.56
N THR A 159 8.89 -2.27 -18.29
CA THR A 159 9.35 -3.56 -17.73
C THR A 159 8.21 -4.51 -17.41
N SER A 160 6.97 -4.01 -17.33
CA SER A 160 5.78 -4.84 -17.12
C SER A 160 5.42 -5.58 -18.41
N ARG A 161 5.02 -6.87 -18.29
CA ARG A 161 4.60 -7.66 -19.46
C ARG A 161 3.40 -6.99 -20.15
N GLN A 162 3.43 -6.88 -21.46
CA GLN A 162 2.34 -6.24 -22.20
C GLN A 162 0.99 -6.95 -22.06
N ALA A 163 1.02 -8.27 -21.91
CA ALA A 163 -0.16 -9.10 -21.85
C ALA A 163 -0.85 -9.14 -20.45
N ASN A 164 -0.24 -8.57 -19.39
CA ASN A 164 -0.89 -8.50 -18.09
C ASN A 164 -1.61 -7.16 -17.89
N SER A 165 -2.59 -7.14 -16.99
CA SER A 165 -3.38 -5.94 -16.68
C SER A 165 -2.69 -4.97 -15.70
N GLU A 166 -1.54 -5.34 -15.14
CA GLU A 166 -0.79 -4.55 -14.16
C GLU A 166 -0.51 -3.13 -14.64
N LYS A 167 -0.86 -2.16 -13.82
CA LYS A 167 -0.64 -0.73 -14.00
C LYS A 167 -0.20 -0.12 -12.66
N TYR A 168 0.35 1.07 -12.72
CA TYR A 168 0.68 1.85 -11.53
C TYR A 168 -0.04 3.18 -11.55
N ILE A 169 -0.64 3.52 -10.41
CA ILE A 169 -1.20 4.83 -10.15
C ILE A 169 -0.12 5.65 -9.45
N VAL A 170 0.31 6.73 -10.07
CA VAL A 170 1.33 7.65 -9.53
C VAL A 170 0.65 8.92 -9.07
N CYS A 171 0.57 9.10 -7.76
CA CYS A 171 -0.04 10.26 -7.11
C CYS A 171 1.05 11.24 -6.68
N LYS A 172 0.94 12.51 -7.09
CA LYS A 172 1.93 13.54 -6.80
C LYS A 172 1.31 14.69 -6.02
N GLY A 173 2.02 15.12 -4.98
CA GLY A 173 1.68 16.30 -4.20
C GLY A 173 0.44 16.10 -3.33
N PHE A 174 0.58 15.39 -2.23
CA PHE A 174 -0.49 15.23 -1.24
C PHE A 174 -0.96 16.58 -0.72
N LYS A 175 -2.27 16.82 -0.67
CA LYS A 175 -2.83 18.16 -0.43
C LYS A 175 -2.90 18.55 1.05
N PHE A 176 -3.00 17.56 1.95
CA PHE A 176 -3.35 17.78 3.35
C PHE A 176 -2.12 17.72 4.27
N SER A 177 -2.15 18.53 5.33
CA SER A 177 -1.13 18.51 6.38
C SER A 177 -1.58 17.74 7.62
N ASP A 178 -2.87 17.50 7.76
CA ASP A 178 -3.49 16.72 8.82
C ASP A 178 -4.56 15.81 8.24
N THR A 179 -4.50 14.54 8.60
CA THR A 179 -5.41 13.47 8.16
C THR A 179 -6.04 12.73 9.32
N THR A 180 -5.97 13.30 10.53
CA THR A 180 -6.40 12.62 11.76
C THR A 180 -7.85 12.15 11.68
N GLU A 181 -8.76 13.01 11.26
CA GLU A 181 -10.19 12.66 11.23
C GLU A 181 -10.52 11.59 10.18
N ILE A 182 -9.95 11.69 8.99
CA ILE A 182 -10.17 10.67 7.96
C ILE A 182 -9.50 9.35 8.37
N THR A 183 -8.31 9.39 8.98
CA THR A 183 -7.63 8.17 9.43
C THR A 183 -8.42 7.42 10.49
N LYS A 184 -9.04 8.11 11.44
CA LYS A 184 -9.93 7.47 12.41
C LYS A 184 -11.10 6.73 11.74
N LYS A 185 -11.69 7.35 10.72
CA LYS A 185 -12.76 6.70 9.94
C LYS A 185 -12.24 5.48 9.17
N LEU A 186 -11.07 5.59 8.53
CA LEU A 186 -10.46 4.47 7.80
C LEU A 186 -10.12 3.30 8.74
N ILE A 187 -9.58 3.56 9.93
CA ILE A 187 -9.33 2.53 10.95
C ILE A 187 -10.64 1.82 11.34
N ASN A 188 -11.74 2.56 11.56
CA ASN A 188 -13.03 1.97 11.85
C ASN A 188 -13.56 1.12 10.68
N ILE A 189 -13.39 1.55 9.45
CA ILE A 189 -13.77 0.76 8.27
C ILE A 189 -12.94 -0.52 8.20
N LEU A 190 -11.62 -0.46 8.36
CA LEU A 190 -10.77 -1.65 8.36
C LEU A 190 -11.19 -2.63 9.46
N LYS A 191 -11.52 -2.14 10.65
CA LYS A 191 -12.04 -2.95 11.76
C LYS A 191 -13.34 -3.69 11.40
N ILE A 192 -14.23 -3.06 10.64
CA ILE A 192 -15.42 -3.71 10.10
C ILE A 192 -15.04 -4.77 9.06
N LEU A 193 -14.15 -4.42 8.13
CA LEU A 193 -13.73 -5.32 7.05
C LEU A 193 -12.99 -6.57 7.55
N GLU A 194 -12.35 -6.54 8.71
CA GLU A 194 -11.73 -7.72 9.33
C GLU A 194 -12.73 -8.84 9.63
N ASN A 195 -14.00 -8.50 9.87
CA ASN A 195 -15.06 -9.44 10.23
C ASN A 195 -15.90 -9.90 9.03
N ILE A 196 -15.56 -9.47 7.80
CA ILE A 196 -16.29 -9.83 6.59
C ILE A 196 -15.62 -11.04 5.93
N ASP A 197 -16.43 -12.04 5.60
CA ASP A 197 -15.98 -13.18 4.78
C ASP A 197 -15.91 -12.80 3.30
N PHE A 198 -14.73 -12.42 2.84
CA PHE A 198 -14.47 -12.03 1.45
C PHE A 198 -14.49 -13.20 0.45
N ASN A 199 -14.70 -14.44 0.88
CA ASN A 199 -14.99 -15.54 -0.04
C ASN A 199 -16.43 -15.45 -0.58
N ASN A 200 -17.32 -14.81 0.18
CA ASN A 200 -18.75 -14.71 -0.14
C ASN A 200 -19.23 -13.28 -0.38
N TYR A 201 -18.42 -12.26 -0.07
CA TYR A 201 -18.81 -10.85 -0.16
C TYR A 201 -17.74 -10.02 -0.86
N TYR A 202 -18.17 -9.01 -1.61
CA TYR A 202 -17.30 -8.04 -2.28
C TYR A 202 -17.65 -6.62 -1.87
N ILE A 203 -16.65 -5.74 -1.87
CA ILE A 203 -16.87 -4.31 -1.76
C ILE A 203 -17.29 -3.80 -3.14
N THR A 204 -18.49 -3.27 -3.27
CA THR A 204 -19.01 -2.77 -4.54
C THR A 204 -18.99 -1.25 -4.68
N ASP A 205 -18.92 -0.55 -3.54
CA ASP A 205 -18.95 0.90 -3.47
C ASP A 205 -18.14 1.41 -2.27
N ILE A 206 -17.34 2.45 -2.44
CA ILE A 206 -16.56 3.09 -1.35
C ILE A 206 -16.97 4.55 -1.10
N ILE A 207 -17.70 5.18 -2.02
CA ILE A 207 -18.09 6.60 -1.84
C ILE A 207 -19.18 6.72 -0.80
N ASP A 208 -20.06 5.72 -0.68
CA ASP A 208 -21.11 5.66 0.33
C ASP A 208 -20.59 5.19 1.71
N LEU A 209 -19.29 4.83 1.81
CA LEU A 209 -18.67 4.62 3.11
C LEU A 209 -18.59 5.97 3.84
N PRO A 210 -18.77 5.99 5.18
CA PRO A 210 -18.76 7.21 5.98
C PRO A 210 -17.34 7.78 6.14
N ILE A 211 -16.74 8.16 4.99
CA ILE A 211 -15.40 8.75 4.92
C ILE A 211 -15.47 10.26 5.19
#